data_c5451e8ecb0b7c27095f69878c6ba2fe
#
_entry.id   c5451e8ecb0b7c27095f69878c6ba2fe
#
_cell.length_a   1.000
_cell.length_b   1.000
_cell.length_c   1.000
_cell.angle_alpha   90.00
_cell.angle_beta   90.00
_cell.angle_gamma   90.00
#
_symmetry.space_group_name_H-M   'P 1'
#
loop_
_entity.id
_entity.type
_entity.pdbx_description
1 polymer ?
#
loop_
_entity_poly.entity_id
_entity_poly.type
_entity_poly.pdbx_seq_one_letter_code
_entity_poly.pdbx_strand_id
1 'polypeptide(L)'
;MKEMKEVKIYTIISDQLSPPIIGESFYTDMVRHSDYAELEAKCAALAAENAGLKEAAEFSTAPDMWEELGGNMMRYLYQEWYAEKLKAALQTPATDAFLAEVRAEARNEGINYTASRLAAAFNHGFINKSLREVFDVTRMILSAKEELANELHPIDGLSGEYAEKSLEEWAEQIRKGGGQ
;
A
#
# COMPACT_ATOMS: atom_id res chain seq x y z
N MET A 1 -8.41 12.30 -4.59
CA MET A 1 -7.46 11.46 -3.85
C MET A 1 -6.69 12.33 -2.87
N LYS A 2 -6.74 12.02 -1.58
CA LYS A 2 -5.94 12.72 -0.57
C LYS A 2 -4.54 12.08 -0.64
N GLU A 3 -3.54 12.85 -1.11
CA GLU A 3 -2.15 12.39 -1.04
C GLU A 3 -1.84 11.99 0.40
N MET A 4 -1.19 10.83 0.57
CA MET A 4 -0.58 10.51 1.87
C MET A 4 0.37 11.65 2.21
N LYS A 5 0.08 12.31 3.29
CA LYS A 5 0.84 13.45 3.76
C LYS A 5 2.10 12.90 4.40
N GLU A 6 3.23 13.07 3.69
CA GLU A 6 4.52 12.73 4.26
C GLU A 6 4.69 13.43 5.62
N VAL A 7 4.87 12.64 6.68
CA VAL A 7 5.08 13.17 8.00
C VAL A 7 6.45 13.85 8.03
N LYS A 8 6.46 15.17 8.06
CA LYS A 8 7.71 15.94 8.13
C LYS A 8 8.27 15.89 9.54
N ILE A 9 9.45 15.32 9.67
CA ILE A 9 10.23 15.34 10.91
C ILE A 9 11.03 16.63 10.96
N TYR A 10 10.91 17.35 12.08
CA TYR A 10 11.64 18.58 12.36
C TYR A 10 12.63 18.31 13.48
N THR A 11 13.92 18.49 13.21
CA THR A 11 14.97 18.37 14.22
C THR A 11 15.28 19.76 14.77
N ILE A 12 15.16 19.92 16.06
CA ILE A 12 15.50 21.18 16.76
C ILE A 12 16.49 20.92 17.88
N ILE A 13 17.22 21.97 18.27
CA ILE A 13 18.13 21.89 19.41
C ILE A 13 17.29 21.83 20.69
N SER A 14 17.63 20.88 21.57
CA SER A 14 16.80 20.56 22.75
C SER A 14 16.64 21.73 23.73
N ASP A 15 17.56 22.69 23.76
CA ASP A 15 17.51 23.89 24.59
C ASP A 15 16.49 24.94 24.08
N GLN A 16 16.07 24.83 22.82
CA GLN A 16 15.04 25.69 22.22
C GLN A 16 13.61 25.24 22.56
N LEU A 17 13.45 24.08 23.20
CA LEU A 17 12.15 23.62 23.70
C LEU A 17 11.73 24.36 24.95
N SER A 18 10.42 24.53 25.15
CA SER A 18 9.87 25.14 26.36
C SER A 18 8.83 24.21 27.02
N PRO A 19 9.18 23.54 28.13
CA PRO A 19 10.44 23.58 28.86
C PRO A 19 11.58 22.83 28.10
N PRO A 20 12.85 23.23 28.30
CA PRO A 20 13.98 22.56 27.67
C PRO A 20 14.09 21.11 28.14
N ILE A 21 14.41 20.19 27.23
CA ILE A 21 14.75 18.80 27.59
C ILE A 21 16.24 18.78 27.95
N ILE A 22 16.53 18.52 29.22
CA ILE A 22 17.88 18.50 29.76
C ILE A 22 18.33 17.05 29.90
N GLY A 23 19.42 16.67 29.27
CA GLY A 23 20.22 15.53 29.72
C GLY A 23 20.64 14.46 28.75
N GLU A 24 19.99 14.22 27.60
CA GLU A 24 20.34 13.01 26.82
C GLU A 24 20.53 13.20 25.31
N SER A 25 20.07 14.28 24.72
CA SER A 25 20.22 14.51 23.29
C SER A 25 20.43 15.99 22.95
N PHE A 26 21.38 16.25 22.08
CA PHE A 26 21.60 17.58 21.54
C PHE A 26 20.49 18.04 20.60
N TYR A 27 19.77 17.08 20.01
CA TYR A 27 18.69 17.30 19.04
C TYR A 27 17.48 16.47 19.41
N THR A 28 16.30 17.03 19.16
CA THR A 28 15.01 16.34 19.35
C THR A 28 14.26 16.38 18.04
N ASP A 29 13.84 15.20 17.57
CA ASP A 29 12.99 15.09 16.42
C ASP A 29 11.52 15.31 16.80
N MET A 30 10.83 16.13 16.04
CA MET A 30 9.46 16.53 16.28
C MET A 30 8.61 16.33 15.03
N VAL A 31 7.37 15.95 15.22
CA VAL A 31 6.35 15.91 14.18
C VAL A 31 5.27 16.96 14.49
N ARG A 32 4.51 17.36 13.48
CA ARG A 32 3.38 18.26 13.72
C ARG A 32 2.32 17.56 14.53
N HIS A 33 1.72 18.27 15.47
CA HIS A 33 0.61 17.76 16.26
C HIS A 33 -0.57 17.28 15.36
N SER A 34 -0.83 17.98 14.24
CA SER A 34 -1.86 17.57 13.27
C SER A 34 -1.57 16.20 12.62
N ASP A 35 -0.31 15.93 12.30
CA ASP A 35 0.10 14.69 11.65
C ASP A 35 0.04 13.52 12.65
N TYR A 36 0.42 13.80 13.91
CA TYR A 36 0.26 12.85 15.01
C TYR A 36 -1.21 12.53 15.30
N ALA A 37 -2.07 13.56 15.38
CA ALA A 37 -3.51 13.39 15.63
C ALA A 37 -4.21 12.62 14.49
N GLU A 38 -3.79 12.83 13.23
CA GLU A 38 -4.29 12.07 12.09
C GLU A 38 -3.90 10.59 12.18
N LEU A 39 -2.64 10.30 12.55
CA LEU A 39 -2.17 8.93 12.75
C LEU A 39 -2.89 8.25 13.93
N GLU A 40 -3.08 8.96 15.04
CA GLU A 40 -3.80 8.46 16.22
C GLU A 40 -5.25 8.09 15.84
N ALA A 41 -5.93 8.94 15.06
CA ALA A 41 -7.29 8.65 14.58
C ALA A 41 -7.33 7.42 13.67
N LYS A 42 -6.36 7.25 12.76
CA LYS A 42 -6.24 6.05 11.93
C LYS A 42 -6.02 4.79 12.78
N CYS A 43 -5.12 4.86 13.75
CA CYS A 43 -4.86 3.75 14.67
C CYS A 43 -6.10 3.37 15.49
N ALA A 44 -6.85 4.36 15.98
CA ALA A 44 -8.08 4.15 16.72
C ALA A 44 -9.17 3.47 15.86
N ALA A 45 -9.31 3.88 14.59
CA ALA A 45 -10.26 3.29 13.66
C ALA A 45 -9.93 1.81 13.35
N LEU A 46 -8.67 1.51 13.07
CA LEU A 46 -8.20 0.15 12.85
C LEU A 46 -8.36 -0.74 14.10
N ALA A 47 -8.10 -0.18 15.28
CA ALA A 47 -8.30 -0.89 16.54
C ALA A 47 -9.78 -1.22 16.79
N ALA A 48 -10.70 -0.32 16.45
CA ALA A 48 -12.13 -0.53 16.56
C ALA A 48 -12.62 -1.64 15.61
N GLU A 49 -12.16 -1.66 14.34
CA GLU A 49 -12.47 -2.72 13.39
C GLU A 49 -11.94 -4.07 13.87
N ASN A 50 -10.70 -4.12 14.38
CA ASN A 50 -10.13 -5.35 14.95
C ASN A 50 -10.91 -5.85 16.16
N ALA A 51 -11.36 -4.94 17.04
CA ALA A 51 -12.19 -5.30 18.19
C ALA A 51 -13.53 -5.90 17.74
N GLY A 52 -14.19 -5.33 16.73
CA GLY A 52 -15.43 -5.87 16.17
C GLY A 52 -15.27 -7.26 15.55
N LEU A 53 -14.16 -7.48 14.83
CA LEU A 53 -13.84 -8.81 14.29
C LEU A 53 -13.60 -9.85 15.39
N LYS A 54 -12.88 -9.48 16.46
CA LYS A 54 -12.64 -10.38 17.61
C LYS A 54 -13.93 -10.70 18.33
N GLU A 55 -14.78 -9.71 18.61
CA GLU A 55 -16.08 -9.92 19.24
C GLU A 55 -16.95 -10.89 18.42
N ALA A 56 -16.99 -10.72 17.10
CA ALA A 56 -17.72 -11.62 16.23
C ALA A 56 -17.14 -13.05 16.24
N ALA A 57 -15.82 -13.18 16.30
CA ALA A 57 -15.14 -14.46 16.37
C ALA A 57 -15.38 -15.17 17.73
N GLU A 58 -15.25 -14.44 18.84
CA GLU A 58 -15.49 -14.97 20.21
C GLU A 58 -16.94 -15.46 20.35
N PHE A 59 -17.87 -14.69 19.82
CA PHE A 59 -19.28 -15.07 19.83
C PHE A 59 -19.52 -16.41 19.10
N SER A 60 -18.84 -16.66 17.98
CA SER A 60 -19.00 -17.90 17.21
C SER A 60 -18.51 -19.15 17.92
N THR A 61 -17.56 -18.97 18.82
CA THR A 61 -16.91 -20.08 19.56
C THR A 61 -17.52 -20.30 20.93
N ALA A 62 -18.52 -19.51 21.32
CA ALA A 62 -19.18 -19.64 22.61
C ALA A 62 -19.87 -21.00 22.74
N PRO A 63 -19.73 -21.70 23.88
CA PRO A 63 -20.28 -23.05 24.08
C PRO A 63 -21.79 -23.14 23.93
N ASP A 64 -22.52 -22.08 24.27
CA ASP A 64 -23.98 -21.96 24.16
C ASP A 64 -24.50 -21.82 22.72
N MET A 65 -23.61 -21.68 21.77
CA MET A 65 -23.93 -21.68 20.34
C MET A 65 -24.18 -23.08 19.77
N TRP A 66 -23.86 -24.12 20.53
CA TRP A 66 -23.95 -25.50 20.07
C TRP A 66 -24.96 -26.30 20.90
N GLU A 67 -25.81 -27.05 20.23
CA GLU A 67 -26.76 -27.99 20.84
C GLU A 67 -26.30 -29.42 20.54
N GLU A 68 -26.24 -30.26 21.58
CA GLU A 68 -25.98 -31.68 21.43
C GLU A 68 -27.25 -32.41 21.06
N LEU A 69 -27.24 -33.06 19.90
CA LEU A 69 -28.37 -33.85 19.38
C LEU A 69 -28.33 -35.33 19.77
N GLY A 70 -27.32 -35.74 20.54
CA GLY A 70 -27.05 -37.13 20.91
C GLY A 70 -26.14 -37.85 19.90
N GLY A 71 -25.51 -38.95 20.33
CA GLY A 71 -24.64 -39.76 19.47
C GLY A 71 -23.42 -38.99 18.89
N ASN A 72 -22.84 -38.05 19.64
CA ASN A 72 -21.77 -37.18 19.22
C ASN A 72 -22.08 -36.22 18.07
N MET A 73 -23.37 -35.97 17.79
CA MET A 73 -23.79 -34.97 16.81
C MET A 73 -24.06 -33.63 17.50
N MET A 74 -23.44 -32.58 16.97
CA MET A 74 -23.61 -31.20 17.41
C MET A 74 -24.34 -30.39 16.31
N ARG A 75 -25.28 -29.55 16.71
CA ARG A 75 -25.93 -28.58 15.82
C ARG A 75 -25.55 -27.18 16.25
N TYR A 76 -25.11 -26.37 15.28
CA TYR A 76 -24.88 -24.95 15.51
C TYR A 76 -26.21 -24.20 15.55
N LEU A 77 -26.43 -23.49 16.64
CA LEU A 77 -27.59 -22.62 16.81
C LEU A 77 -27.35 -21.26 16.13
N TYR A 78 -28.42 -20.61 15.74
CA TYR A 78 -28.36 -19.23 15.22
C TYR A 78 -27.50 -19.01 13.96
N GLN A 79 -27.37 -19.99 13.08
CA GLN A 79 -26.51 -19.97 11.93
C GLN A 79 -26.72 -18.75 11.01
N GLU A 80 -27.99 -18.36 10.75
CA GLU A 80 -28.31 -17.21 9.91
C GLU A 80 -27.93 -15.90 10.57
N TRP A 81 -28.28 -15.70 11.82
CA TRP A 81 -28.00 -14.51 12.60
C TRP A 81 -26.48 -14.30 12.76
N TYR A 82 -25.74 -15.39 12.97
CA TYR A 82 -24.30 -15.34 13.07
C TYR A 82 -23.63 -14.97 11.73
N ALA A 83 -24.13 -15.49 10.63
CA ALA A 83 -23.65 -15.13 9.30
C ALA A 83 -23.83 -13.62 9.01
N GLU A 84 -24.92 -13.02 9.47
CA GLU A 84 -25.13 -11.58 9.36
C GLU A 84 -24.16 -10.78 10.25
N LYS A 85 -23.92 -11.22 11.48
CA LYS A 85 -22.96 -10.60 12.39
C LYS A 85 -21.53 -10.63 11.83
N LEU A 86 -21.11 -11.76 11.26
CA LEU A 86 -19.82 -11.89 10.56
C LEU A 86 -19.74 -10.99 9.33
N LYS A 87 -20.79 -10.93 8.51
CA LYS A 87 -20.83 -10.05 7.35
C LYS A 87 -20.68 -8.58 7.75
N ALA A 88 -21.33 -8.18 8.84
CA ALA A 88 -21.18 -6.82 9.36
C ALA A 88 -19.76 -6.55 9.87
N ALA A 89 -19.15 -7.50 10.58
CA ALA A 89 -17.77 -7.38 11.08
C ALA A 89 -16.71 -7.39 9.96
N LEU A 90 -17.00 -8.01 8.81
CA LEU A 90 -16.15 -7.99 7.62
C LEU A 90 -16.17 -6.64 6.88
N GLN A 91 -17.07 -5.73 7.24
CA GLN A 91 -17.05 -4.37 6.71
C GLN A 91 -15.96 -3.58 7.44
N THR A 92 -14.78 -3.53 6.86
CA THR A 92 -13.59 -2.90 7.43
C THR A 92 -13.11 -1.72 6.57
N PRO A 93 -13.90 -0.63 6.45
CA PRO A 93 -13.59 0.48 5.56
C PRO A 93 -12.30 1.23 5.93
N ALA A 94 -11.91 1.29 7.19
CA ALA A 94 -10.67 1.93 7.61
C ALA A 94 -9.45 1.07 7.19
N THR A 95 -9.54 -0.25 7.34
CA THR A 95 -8.52 -1.19 6.86
C THR A 95 -8.39 -1.13 5.34
N ASP A 96 -9.51 -1.15 4.62
CA ASP A 96 -9.53 -1.07 3.15
C ASP A 96 -8.92 0.24 2.65
N ALA A 97 -9.27 1.36 3.28
CA ALA A 97 -8.71 2.66 2.97
C ALA A 97 -7.20 2.72 3.23
N PHE A 98 -6.74 2.19 4.37
CA PHE A 98 -5.32 2.12 4.69
C PHE A 98 -4.55 1.27 3.69
N LEU A 99 -5.05 0.08 3.36
CA LEU A 99 -4.40 -0.80 2.38
C LEU A 99 -4.39 -0.19 0.97
N ALA A 100 -5.44 0.52 0.58
CA ALA A 100 -5.48 1.24 -0.69
C ALA A 100 -4.42 2.36 -0.74
N GLU A 101 -4.25 3.10 0.36
CA GLU A 101 -3.25 4.15 0.52
C GLU A 101 -1.83 3.58 0.38
N VAL A 102 -1.49 2.53 1.15
CA VAL A 102 -0.18 1.86 1.11
C VAL A 102 0.14 1.29 -0.28
N ARG A 103 -0.85 0.66 -0.92
CA ARG A 103 -0.67 0.13 -2.29
C ARG A 103 -0.44 1.23 -3.31
N ALA A 104 -1.13 2.36 -3.19
CA ALA A 104 -0.97 3.50 -4.08
C ALA A 104 0.42 4.13 -3.92
N GLU A 105 0.92 4.25 -2.69
CA GLU A 105 2.26 4.77 -2.41
C GLU A 105 3.34 3.86 -2.98
N ALA A 106 3.32 2.57 -2.65
CA ALA A 106 4.30 1.60 -3.16
C ALA A 106 4.34 1.56 -4.69
N ARG A 107 3.18 1.66 -5.33
CA ARG A 107 3.06 1.74 -6.79
C ARG A 107 3.72 3.02 -7.33
N ASN A 108 3.43 4.16 -6.71
CA ASN A 108 4.00 5.44 -7.12
C ASN A 108 5.52 5.48 -6.93
N GLU A 109 6.03 4.88 -5.87
CA GLU A 109 7.48 4.71 -5.64
C GLU A 109 8.11 3.86 -6.75
N GLY A 110 7.50 2.73 -7.12
CA GLY A 110 7.96 1.88 -8.21
C GLY A 110 8.02 2.60 -9.56
N ILE A 111 6.99 3.39 -9.89
CA ILE A 111 6.93 4.22 -11.09
C ILE A 111 8.03 5.28 -11.07
N ASN A 112 8.20 6.00 -9.95
CA ASN A 112 9.26 7.00 -9.78
C ASN A 112 10.66 6.40 -9.94
N TYR A 113 10.89 5.26 -9.30
CA TYR A 113 12.14 4.54 -9.38
C TYR A 113 12.48 4.15 -10.81
N THR A 114 11.52 3.60 -11.56
CA THR A 114 11.70 3.18 -12.96
C THR A 114 12.03 4.38 -13.86
N ALA A 115 11.26 5.47 -13.74
CA ALA A 115 11.51 6.70 -14.49
C ALA A 115 12.90 7.30 -14.19
N SER A 116 13.27 7.32 -12.92
CA SER A 116 14.57 7.83 -12.46
C SER A 116 15.73 6.98 -12.97
N ARG A 117 15.59 5.66 -12.98
CA ARG A 117 16.60 4.76 -13.55
C ARG A 117 16.80 4.97 -15.05
N LEU A 118 15.70 5.14 -15.80
CA LEU A 118 15.77 5.42 -17.23
C LEU A 118 16.52 6.74 -17.49
N ALA A 119 16.14 7.82 -16.78
CA ALA A 119 16.78 9.11 -16.89
C ALA A 119 18.28 9.05 -16.53
N ALA A 120 18.63 8.36 -15.45
CA ALA A 120 20.03 8.18 -15.04
C ALA A 120 20.83 7.40 -16.09
N ALA A 121 20.28 6.31 -16.62
CA ALA A 121 20.94 5.51 -17.65
C ALA A 121 21.22 6.34 -18.92
N PHE A 122 20.29 7.21 -19.31
CA PHE A 122 20.49 8.13 -20.41
C PHE A 122 21.58 9.16 -20.11
N ASN A 123 21.52 9.83 -18.97
CA ASN A 123 22.49 10.86 -18.58
C ASN A 123 23.91 10.32 -18.45
N HIS A 124 24.07 9.06 -18.08
CA HIS A 124 25.38 8.38 -18.01
C HIS A 124 25.81 7.73 -19.34
N GLY A 125 25.05 7.91 -20.42
CA GLY A 125 25.40 7.41 -21.76
C GLY A 125 25.24 5.90 -21.94
N PHE A 126 24.51 5.22 -21.05
CA PHE A 126 24.22 3.78 -21.21
C PHE A 126 23.13 3.51 -22.24
N ILE A 127 22.35 4.52 -22.62
CA ILE A 127 21.28 4.43 -23.60
C ILE A 127 21.61 5.34 -24.80
N ASN A 128 21.79 4.73 -25.97
CA ASN A 128 22.05 5.46 -27.21
C ASN A 128 20.73 5.76 -27.97
N LYS A 129 19.95 6.65 -27.40
CA LYS A 129 18.70 7.15 -27.96
C LYS A 129 18.69 8.68 -27.99
N SER A 130 17.79 9.27 -28.80
CA SER A 130 17.64 10.73 -28.78
C SER A 130 17.02 11.21 -27.46
N LEU A 131 17.37 12.44 -27.06
CA LEU A 131 16.79 13.09 -25.89
C LEU A 131 15.25 13.10 -25.97
N ARG A 132 14.69 13.28 -27.16
CA ARG A 132 13.24 13.33 -27.36
C ARG A 132 12.59 11.96 -27.07
N GLU A 133 13.17 10.87 -27.58
CA GLU A 133 12.66 9.52 -27.33
C GLU A 133 12.69 9.18 -25.83
N VAL A 134 13.80 9.52 -25.15
CA VAL A 134 13.92 9.26 -23.71
C VAL A 134 12.95 10.13 -22.90
N PHE A 135 12.77 11.38 -23.31
CA PHE A 135 11.79 12.28 -22.70
C PHE A 135 10.35 11.73 -22.81
N ASP A 136 9.96 11.30 -24.01
CA ASP A 136 8.62 10.77 -24.27
C ASP A 136 8.36 9.49 -23.47
N VAL A 137 9.32 8.56 -23.42
CA VAL A 137 9.21 7.32 -22.62
C VAL A 137 9.17 7.63 -21.12
N THR A 138 10.03 8.52 -20.63
CA THR A 138 10.03 8.92 -19.22
C THR A 138 8.70 9.53 -18.80
N ARG A 139 8.16 10.39 -19.68
CA ARG A 139 6.84 11.02 -19.45
C ARG A 139 5.73 9.96 -19.43
N MET A 140 5.75 9.00 -20.37
CA MET A 140 4.79 7.90 -20.41
C MET A 140 4.83 7.07 -19.11
N ILE A 141 6.01 6.76 -18.62
CA ILE A 141 6.16 6.03 -17.33
C ILE A 141 5.56 6.86 -16.17
N LEU A 142 5.80 8.16 -16.13
CA LEU A 142 5.28 9.01 -15.06
C LEU A 142 3.77 9.23 -15.15
N SER A 143 3.17 9.26 -16.36
CA SER A 143 1.72 9.40 -16.53
C SER A 143 0.94 8.19 -16.00
N ALA A 144 1.58 7.02 -15.94
CA ALA A 144 0.97 5.82 -15.36
C ALA A 144 0.46 6.01 -13.93
N LYS A 145 0.99 6.97 -13.17
CA LYS A 145 0.46 7.31 -11.84
C LYS A 145 -0.97 7.84 -11.89
N GLU A 146 -1.24 8.74 -12.85
CA GLU A 146 -2.55 9.35 -13.01
C GLU A 146 -3.55 8.33 -13.57
N GLU A 147 -3.11 7.52 -14.52
CA GLU A 147 -3.91 6.47 -15.13
C GLU A 147 -4.34 5.44 -14.07
N LEU A 148 -3.39 4.89 -13.33
CA LEU A 148 -3.65 3.90 -12.27
C LEU A 148 -4.37 4.48 -11.04
N ALA A 149 -4.33 5.80 -10.83
CA ALA A 149 -5.07 6.45 -9.76
C ALA A 149 -6.57 6.56 -10.08
N ASN A 150 -6.91 6.66 -11.37
CA ASN A 150 -8.28 6.85 -11.84
C ASN A 150 -8.96 5.53 -12.24
N GLU A 151 -8.22 4.45 -12.37
CA GLU A 151 -8.73 3.14 -12.77
C GLU A 151 -9.04 2.28 -11.56
N LEU A 152 -10.31 1.94 -11.38
CA LEU A 152 -10.80 1.15 -10.24
C LEU A 152 -10.27 -0.30 -10.26
N HIS A 153 -10.00 -0.85 -11.45
CA HIS A 153 -9.52 -2.22 -11.64
C HIS A 153 -8.51 -2.26 -12.80
N PRO A 154 -7.26 -1.89 -12.60
CA PRO A 154 -6.24 -2.05 -13.62
C PRO A 154 -6.01 -3.54 -13.86
N ILE A 155 -6.58 -4.06 -14.95
CA ILE A 155 -6.58 -5.49 -15.25
C ILE A 155 -5.31 -5.91 -15.98
N ASP A 156 -4.79 -5.06 -16.88
CA ASP A 156 -3.66 -5.40 -17.74
C ASP A 156 -2.41 -4.56 -17.44
N GLY A 157 -1.26 -5.21 -17.47
CA GLY A 157 0.06 -4.57 -17.38
C GLY A 157 0.68 -4.50 -15.98
N LEU A 158 -0.06 -4.73 -14.89
CA LEU A 158 0.51 -4.72 -13.54
C LEU A 158 1.28 -6.01 -13.20
N SER A 159 0.97 -7.12 -13.87
CA SER A 159 1.67 -8.39 -13.70
C SER A 159 3.08 -8.41 -14.31
N GLY A 160 3.35 -7.50 -15.25
CA GLY A 160 4.61 -7.47 -15.99
C GLY A 160 4.73 -8.53 -17.11
N GLU A 161 3.79 -9.46 -17.22
CA GLU A 161 3.83 -10.57 -18.21
C GLU A 161 4.01 -10.08 -19.65
N TYR A 162 3.34 -9.00 -20.02
CA TYR A 162 3.47 -8.43 -21.35
C TYR A 162 4.90 -7.94 -21.62
N ALA A 163 5.52 -7.28 -20.65
CA ALA A 163 6.88 -6.78 -20.79
C ALA A 163 7.90 -7.92 -20.82
N GLU A 164 7.73 -8.94 -19.98
CA GLU A 164 8.57 -10.13 -19.97
C GLU A 164 8.52 -10.88 -21.31
N LYS A 165 7.32 -11.12 -21.84
CA LYS A 165 7.13 -11.74 -23.14
C LYS A 165 7.75 -10.92 -24.27
N SER A 166 7.59 -9.61 -24.26
CA SER A 166 8.20 -8.73 -25.24
C SER A 166 9.74 -8.80 -25.19
N LEU A 167 10.32 -8.84 -24.00
CA LEU A 167 11.77 -8.99 -23.82
C LEU A 167 12.28 -10.33 -24.39
N GLU A 168 11.55 -11.42 -24.20
CA GLU A 168 11.90 -12.72 -24.77
C GLU A 168 11.87 -12.67 -26.30
N GLU A 169 10.80 -12.13 -26.88
CA GLU A 169 10.65 -11.99 -28.33
C GLU A 169 11.76 -11.11 -28.94
N TRP A 170 12.08 -9.98 -28.29
CA TRP A 170 13.16 -9.09 -28.74
C TRP A 170 14.53 -9.75 -28.61
N ALA A 171 14.79 -10.49 -27.55
CA ALA A 171 16.05 -11.25 -27.40
C ALA A 171 16.22 -12.29 -28.50
N GLU A 172 15.13 -12.93 -28.95
CA GLU A 172 15.17 -13.85 -30.11
C GLU A 172 15.46 -13.11 -31.42
N GLN A 173 14.84 -11.96 -31.64
CA GLN A 173 15.08 -11.15 -32.85
C GLN A 173 16.53 -10.66 -32.91
N ILE A 174 17.09 -10.20 -31.80
CA ILE A 174 18.49 -9.79 -31.70
C ILE A 174 19.43 -10.96 -32.03
N ARG A 175 19.16 -12.16 -31.52
CA ARG A 175 19.95 -13.37 -31.82
C ARG A 175 19.87 -13.77 -33.30
N LYS A 176 18.69 -13.63 -33.93
CA LYS A 176 18.48 -13.92 -35.34
C LYS A 176 19.06 -12.83 -36.26
N GLY A 177 19.04 -11.56 -35.83
CA GLY A 177 19.57 -10.41 -36.60
C GLY A 177 21.08 -10.18 -36.44
N GLY A 178 21.71 -10.73 -35.41
CA GLY A 178 23.16 -10.61 -35.15
C GLY A 178 24.04 -11.53 -35.97
N GLY A 179 23.49 -12.22 -36.93
CA GLY A 179 24.19 -13.14 -37.86
C GLY A 179 24.43 -12.56 -39.26
N GLN A 180 24.35 -11.22 -39.45
CA GLN A 180 24.76 -10.55 -40.71
C GLN A 180 25.97 -9.68 -40.50
#